data_d6af01c1cc19896dd99d3f38cf175c86
#
_entry.id   d6af01c1cc19896dd99d3f38cf175c86
#
_cell.length_a   1.000
_cell.length_b   1.000
_cell.length_c   1.000
_cell.angle_alpha   90.00
_cell.angle_beta   90.00
_cell.angle_gamma   90.00
#
_symmetry.space_group_name_H-M   'P 1'
#
loop_
_entity.id
_entity.type
_entity.pdbx_description
1 polymer ?
#
loop_
_entity_poly.entity_id
_entity_poly.type
_entity_poly.pdbx_seq_one_letter_code
_entity_poly.pdbx_strand_id
1 'polypeptide(L)'
;MPLGDYDDLESVCACLTGELDRYLTPYKGKTLLVCGIGNRNSPADSIGPETAKRIFTHVPMKSAFEKLTVLTPGVSGATNINGGTQIASVASAIGAACVLLVDSTHCTDYSRLCRCIELTDAGIKIYHSGEELSPSTIGLPVISIGIPAAIRVHDLAPDIEASDQELLTVSDIEAVVRRASLIIACAIMRVAYPELDHSASMMIA
;
A
#
# COMPACT_ATOMS: atom_id res chain seq x y z
N MET A 1 11.67 -6.38 4.75
CA MET A 1 12.57 -6.66 3.62
C MET A 1 13.20 -5.35 3.16
N PRO A 2 14.53 -5.20 3.03
CA PRO A 2 15.17 -3.94 2.69
C PRO A 2 14.86 -3.53 1.24
N LEU A 3 14.60 -2.23 1.03
CA LEU A 3 14.53 -1.59 -0.29
C LEU A 3 15.96 -1.28 -0.74
N GLY A 4 16.66 -2.29 -1.29
CA GLY A 4 18.06 -2.18 -1.71
C GLY A 4 18.33 -1.37 -2.98
N ASP A 5 19.55 -1.46 -3.52
CA ASP A 5 19.94 -0.83 -4.78
C ASP A 5 19.16 -1.38 -5.98
N TYR A 6 19.23 -0.71 -7.14
CA TYR A 6 18.43 -1.04 -8.33
C TYR A 6 18.54 -2.49 -8.81
N ASP A 7 19.69 -3.12 -8.56
CA ASP A 7 19.95 -4.52 -8.97
C ASP A 7 19.12 -5.55 -8.18
N ASP A 8 18.47 -5.12 -7.07
CA ASP A 8 17.69 -6.00 -6.19
C ASP A 8 16.16 -5.80 -6.30
N LEU A 9 15.67 -4.88 -7.17
CA LEU A 9 14.24 -4.61 -7.31
C LEU A 9 13.44 -5.86 -7.70
N GLU A 10 13.98 -6.67 -8.58
CA GLU A 10 13.34 -7.91 -9.03
C GLU A 10 13.22 -8.92 -7.89
N SER A 11 14.28 -9.11 -7.11
CA SER A 11 14.28 -10.01 -5.94
C SER A 11 13.26 -9.57 -4.89
N VAL A 12 13.19 -8.25 -4.63
CA VAL A 12 12.22 -7.64 -3.70
C VAL A 12 10.79 -7.84 -4.22
N CYS A 13 10.57 -7.57 -5.50
CA CYS A 13 9.27 -7.75 -6.15
C CYS A 13 8.83 -9.23 -6.13
N ALA A 14 9.72 -10.15 -6.47
CA ALA A 14 9.43 -11.59 -6.48
C ALA A 14 9.06 -12.10 -5.07
N CYS A 15 9.81 -11.69 -4.05
CA CYS A 15 9.52 -12.05 -2.67
C CYS A 15 8.16 -11.48 -2.22
N LEU A 16 7.88 -10.19 -2.48
CA LEU A 16 6.59 -9.58 -2.16
C LEU A 16 5.45 -10.27 -2.92
N THR A 17 5.66 -10.63 -4.18
CA THR A 17 4.69 -11.38 -4.98
C THR A 17 4.35 -12.70 -4.31
N GLY A 18 5.35 -13.48 -3.88
CA GLY A 18 5.14 -14.76 -3.21
C GLY A 18 4.36 -14.64 -1.90
N GLU A 19 4.73 -13.68 -1.07
CA GLU A 19 4.02 -13.44 0.19
C GLU A 19 2.58 -12.94 -0.06
N LEU A 20 2.40 -12.00 -0.97
CA LEU A 20 1.09 -11.44 -1.31
C LEU A 20 0.18 -12.52 -1.92
N ASP A 21 0.71 -13.40 -2.76
CA ASP A 21 -0.04 -14.52 -3.33
C ASP A 21 -0.59 -15.46 -2.25
N ARG A 22 0.20 -15.74 -1.20
CA ARG A 22 -0.24 -16.55 -0.05
C ARG A 22 -1.44 -15.93 0.66
N TYR A 23 -1.40 -14.62 0.95
CA TYR A 23 -2.50 -13.89 1.60
C TYR A 23 -3.74 -13.81 0.70
N LEU A 24 -3.57 -13.64 -0.60
CA LEU A 24 -4.66 -13.44 -1.56
C LEU A 24 -5.24 -14.74 -2.12
N THR A 25 -4.58 -15.89 -1.94
CA THR A 25 -5.03 -17.20 -2.45
C THR A 25 -6.49 -17.53 -2.08
N PRO A 26 -7.02 -17.27 -0.86
CA PRO A 26 -8.42 -17.55 -0.52
C PRO A 26 -9.46 -16.72 -1.29
N TYR A 27 -9.00 -15.64 -1.95
CA TYR A 27 -9.85 -14.67 -2.66
C TYR A 27 -9.73 -14.76 -4.18
N LYS A 28 -8.88 -15.65 -4.72
CA LYS A 28 -8.80 -15.92 -6.16
C LYS A 28 -10.17 -16.34 -6.70
N GLY A 29 -10.49 -15.90 -7.91
CA GLY A 29 -11.80 -16.11 -8.54
C GLY A 29 -12.91 -15.18 -8.02
N LYS A 30 -12.60 -14.27 -7.11
CA LYS A 30 -13.55 -13.29 -6.53
C LYS A 30 -13.09 -11.86 -6.87
N THR A 31 -13.93 -10.86 -6.55
CA THR A 31 -13.57 -9.45 -6.73
C THR A 31 -12.59 -8.99 -5.65
N LEU A 32 -11.44 -8.42 -6.07
CA LEU A 32 -10.44 -7.79 -5.21
C LEU A 32 -10.53 -6.26 -5.37
N LEU A 33 -10.62 -5.55 -4.24
CA LEU A 33 -10.52 -4.09 -4.19
C LEU A 33 -9.15 -3.68 -3.65
N VAL A 34 -8.35 -3.01 -4.46
CA VAL A 34 -7.07 -2.40 -4.05
C VAL A 34 -7.30 -0.93 -3.72
N CYS A 35 -6.91 -0.51 -2.52
CA CYS A 35 -7.06 0.87 -2.07
C CYS A 35 -5.69 1.51 -1.81
N GLY A 36 -5.36 2.55 -2.56
CA GLY A 36 -4.19 3.38 -2.31
C GLY A 36 -4.54 4.52 -1.34
N ILE A 37 -4.08 4.39 -0.10
CA ILE A 37 -4.34 5.32 1.01
C ILE A 37 -3.24 6.38 1.03
N GLY A 38 -3.59 7.59 1.44
CA GLY A 38 -2.66 8.69 1.66
C GLY A 38 -2.94 9.93 0.82
N ASN A 39 -2.06 10.91 0.96
CA ASN A 39 -2.16 12.24 0.33
C ASN A 39 -1.18 12.35 -0.84
N ARG A 40 -1.69 12.41 -2.05
CA ARG A 40 -0.89 12.60 -3.28
C ARG A 40 -0.01 13.85 -3.27
N ASN A 41 -0.39 14.87 -2.52
CA ASN A 41 0.33 16.14 -2.43
C ASN A 41 1.41 16.15 -1.34
N SER A 42 1.55 15.07 -0.58
CA SER A 42 2.58 14.89 0.45
C SER A 42 3.50 13.73 0.04
N PRO A 43 4.76 13.97 -0.35
CA PRO A 43 5.63 12.91 -0.84
C PRO A 43 5.71 11.72 0.13
N ALA A 44 5.92 11.95 1.42
CA ALA A 44 6.01 10.89 2.44
C ALA A 44 4.70 10.11 2.64
N ASP A 45 3.57 10.60 2.15
CA ASP A 45 2.23 10.03 2.31
C ASP A 45 1.59 9.64 0.96
N SER A 46 2.41 9.47 -0.10
CA SER A 46 1.89 9.27 -1.46
C SER A 46 2.10 7.85 -2.01
N ILE A 47 2.68 6.92 -1.25
CA ILE A 47 2.98 5.55 -1.73
C ILE A 47 1.71 4.83 -2.20
N GLY A 48 0.63 4.89 -1.44
CA GLY A 48 -0.65 4.27 -1.81
C GLY A 48 -1.22 4.83 -3.11
N PRO A 49 -1.47 6.14 -3.24
CA PRO A 49 -1.95 6.75 -4.47
C PRO A 49 -1.03 6.54 -5.68
N GLU A 50 0.28 6.57 -5.50
CA GLU A 50 1.24 6.32 -6.58
C GLU A 50 1.26 4.86 -7.01
N THR A 51 1.08 3.92 -6.07
CA THR A 51 0.88 2.50 -6.39
C THR A 51 -0.41 2.30 -7.19
N ALA A 52 -1.51 2.89 -6.73
CA ALA A 52 -2.81 2.75 -7.38
C ALA A 52 -2.80 3.21 -8.84
N LYS A 53 -2.07 4.28 -9.18
CA LYS A 53 -1.91 4.77 -10.56
C LYS A 53 -1.23 3.77 -11.49
N ARG A 54 -0.40 2.87 -10.94
CA ARG A 54 0.42 1.91 -11.68
C ARG A 54 -0.27 0.58 -11.90
N ILE A 55 -1.46 0.38 -11.32
CA ILE A 55 -2.22 -0.86 -11.43
C ILE A 55 -3.15 -0.78 -12.63
N PHE A 56 -3.01 -1.71 -13.56
CA PHE A 56 -3.90 -1.86 -14.71
C PHE A 56 -4.99 -2.87 -14.38
N THR A 57 -6.24 -2.43 -14.42
CA THR A 57 -7.41 -3.27 -14.12
C THR A 57 -7.89 -4.05 -15.34
N HIS A 58 -7.46 -3.67 -16.54
CA HIS A 58 -7.76 -4.33 -17.80
C HIS A 58 -6.48 -4.66 -18.54
N VAL A 59 -6.10 -5.93 -18.50
CA VAL A 59 -4.99 -6.50 -19.27
C VAL A 59 -5.57 -7.60 -20.16
N PRO A 60 -5.13 -7.77 -21.43
CA PRO A 60 -5.64 -8.81 -22.31
C PRO A 60 -5.07 -10.20 -21.94
N MET A 61 -5.16 -10.53 -20.67
CA MET A 61 -4.69 -11.78 -20.06
C MET A 61 -5.71 -12.28 -19.06
N LYS A 62 -5.65 -13.56 -18.73
CA LYS A 62 -6.51 -14.17 -17.71
C LYS A 62 -6.13 -13.65 -16.32
N SER A 63 -7.08 -13.00 -15.66
CA SER A 63 -6.92 -12.60 -14.27
C SER A 63 -7.13 -13.76 -13.30
N ALA A 64 -6.37 -13.79 -12.21
CA ALA A 64 -6.61 -14.67 -11.07
C ALA A 64 -7.85 -14.27 -10.26
N PHE A 65 -8.34 -13.06 -10.43
CA PHE A 65 -9.54 -12.53 -9.78
C PHE A 65 -10.68 -12.37 -10.80
N GLU A 66 -11.92 -12.49 -10.34
CA GLU A 66 -13.09 -12.16 -11.17
C GLU A 66 -13.02 -10.70 -11.65
N LYS A 67 -12.72 -9.79 -10.71
CA LYS A 67 -12.45 -8.39 -11.00
C LYS A 67 -11.30 -7.89 -10.12
N LEU A 68 -10.39 -7.14 -10.72
CA LEU A 68 -9.43 -6.29 -10.02
C LEU A 68 -9.92 -4.86 -10.12
N THR A 69 -10.16 -4.23 -8.97
CA THR A 69 -10.65 -2.84 -8.90
C THR A 69 -9.71 -1.99 -8.06
N VAL A 70 -9.61 -0.72 -8.37
CA VAL A 70 -8.70 0.21 -7.70
C VAL A 70 -9.45 1.43 -7.22
N LEU A 71 -9.19 1.85 -6.00
CA LEU A 71 -9.76 3.04 -5.36
C LEU A 71 -8.64 3.88 -4.72
N THR A 72 -8.72 5.19 -4.87
CA THR A 72 -7.93 6.16 -4.09
C THR A 72 -8.91 7.06 -3.35
N PRO A 73 -9.24 6.74 -2.08
CA PRO A 73 -10.28 7.48 -1.34
C PRO A 73 -9.89 8.93 -1.04
N GLY A 74 -8.58 9.26 -1.13
CA GLY A 74 -8.05 10.53 -0.69
C GLY A 74 -7.92 10.60 0.83
N VAL A 75 -7.74 11.81 1.34
CA VAL A 75 -7.61 12.06 2.78
C VAL A 75 -8.89 12.66 3.35
N SER A 76 -9.29 12.20 4.52
CA SER A 76 -10.51 12.67 5.22
C SER A 76 -10.54 14.18 5.40
N GLY A 77 -9.38 14.81 5.67
CA GLY A 77 -9.25 16.25 5.82
C GLY A 77 -9.59 17.08 4.57
N ALA A 78 -9.50 16.47 3.37
CA ALA A 78 -9.85 17.13 2.11
C ALA A 78 -11.31 16.86 1.69
N THR A 79 -11.85 15.69 2.01
CA THR A 79 -13.18 15.24 1.56
C THR A 79 -14.26 15.39 2.63
N ASN A 80 -13.88 15.52 3.89
CA ASN A 80 -14.74 15.43 5.09
C ASN A 80 -15.54 14.11 5.14
N ILE A 81 -15.05 13.07 4.48
CA ILE A 81 -15.62 11.72 4.50
C ILE A 81 -14.56 10.78 5.06
N ASN A 82 -14.97 9.96 6.02
CA ASN A 82 -14.12 8.94 6.60
C ASN A 82 -13.69 7.91 5.54
N GLY A 83 -12.38 7.60 5.46
CA GLY A 83 -11.83 6.72 4.45
C GLY A 83 -12.36 5.30 4.53
N GLY A 84 -12.52 4.75 5.74
CA GLY A 84 -13.11 3.43 5.95
C GLY A 84 -14.56 3.37 5.46
N THR A 85 -15.34 4.43 5.69
CA THR A 85 -16.71 4.52 5.17
C THR A 85 -16.72 4.50 3.65
N GLN A 86 -15.83 5.24 3.00
CA GLN A 86 -15.70 5.21 1.53
C GLN A 86 -15.35 3.81 1.04
N ILE A 87 -14.32 3.20 1.64
CA ILE A 87 -13.83 1.87 1.25
C ILE A 87 -14.92 0.81 1.46
N ALA A 88 -15.56 0.79 2.62
CA ALA A 88 -16.63 -0.17 2.93
C ALA A 88 -17.82 -0.03 1.97
N SER A 89 -18.23 1.21 1.67
CA SER A 89 -19.33 1.49 0.75
C SER A 89 -19.02 1.03 -0.67
N VAL A 90 -17.83 1.34 -1.17
CA VAL A 90 -17.40 0.91 -2.52
C VAL A 90 -17.24 -0.60 -2.57
N ALA A 91 -16.58 -1.20 -1.57
CA ALA A 91 -16.38 -2.65 -1.48
C ALA A 91 -17.72 -3.41 -1.51
N SER A 92 -18.70 -2.93 -0.74
CA SER A 92 -20.06 -3.48 -0.76
C SER A 92 -20.73 -3.34 -2.12
N ALA A 93 -20.66 -2.14 -2.73
CA ALA A 93 -21.31 -1.86 -4.02
C ALA A 93 -20.77 -2.72 -5.18
N ILE A 94 -19.49 -3.09 -5.15
CA ILE A 94 -18.86 -3.92 -6.19
C ILE A 94 -18.82 -5.42 -5.85
N GLY A 95 -19.29 -5.81 -4.68
CA GLY A 95 -19.23 -7.19 -4.20
C GLY A 95 -17.81 -7.68 -3.95
N ALA A 96 -16.93 -6.82 -3.41
CA ALA A 96 -15.56 -7.22 -3.08
C ALA A 96 -15.55 -8.33 -2.02
N ALA A 97 -14.66 -9.30 -2.20
CA ALA A 97 -14.44 -10.38 -1.24
C ALA A 97 -13.27 -10.11 -0.29
N CYS A 98 -12.39 -9.18 -0.67
CA CYS A 98 -11.24 -8.75 0.10
C CYS A 98 -10.84 -7.34 -0.29
N VAL A 99 -10.29 -6.60 0.66
CA VAL A 99 -9.68 -5.28 0.44
C VAL A 99 -8.18 -5.38 0.66
N LEU A 100 -7.39 -4.93 -0.32
CA LEU A 100 -5.94 -4.77 -0.21
C LEU A 100 -5.63 -3.28 -0.04
N LEU A 101 -5.15 -2.89 1.13
CA LEU A 101 -4.72 -1.53 1.43
C LEU A 101 -3.24 -1.35 1.10
N VAL A 102 -2.88 -0.22 0.52
CA VAL A 102 -1.49 0.22 0.35
C VAL A 102 -1.35 1.60 0.96
N ASP A 103 -0.42 1.76 1.89
CA ASP A 103 -0.25 3.00 2.66
C ASP A 103 1.22 3.30 2.96
N SER A 104 1.47 4.57 3.27
CA SER A 104 2.70 5.03 3.91
C SER A 104 2.52 4.95 5.42
N THR A 105 3.32 4.12 6.08
CA THR A 105 3.23 3.93 7.54
C THR A 105 4.32 4.72 8.28
N HIS A 106 4.24 4.70 9.62
CA HIS A 106 5.24 5.29 10.50
C HIS A 106 6.02 4.19 11.21
N CYS A 107 7.27 4.47 11.53
CA CYS A 107 8.07 3.60 12.41
C CYS A 107 8.53 4.36 13.65
N THR A 108 8.88 3.60 14.69
CA THR A 108 9.55 4.07 15.90
C THR A 108 11.03 3.71 15.89
N ASP A 109 11.45 2.85 14.98
CA ASP A 109 12.83 2.41 14.79
C ASP A 109 13.37 2.96 13.47
N TYR A 110 14.35 3.86 13.57
CA TYR A 110 15.01 4.48 12.42
C TYR A 110 15.60 3.46 11.42
N SER A 111 16.02 2.29 11.89
CA SER A 111 16.57 1.25 11.01
C SER A 111 15.55 0.73 10.00
N ARG A 112 14.25 0.95 10.24
CA ARG A 112 13.14 0.54 9.38
C ARG A 112 12.69 1.64 8.42
N LEU A 113 13.04 2.90 8.69
CA LEU A 113 12.59 4.05 7.90
C LEU A 113 12.99 3.87 6.43
N CYS A 114 12.00 3.80 5.53
CA CYS A 114 12.15 3.60 4.09
C CYS A 114 12.94 2.33 3.69
N ARG A 115 13.07 1.33 4.57
CA ARG A 115 13.93 0.16 4.35
C ARG A 115 13.21 -1.18 4.33
N CYS A 116 11.94 -1.23 4.65
CA CYS A 116 11.17 -2.48 4.65
C CYS A 116 9.78 -2.28 4.06
N ILE A 117 9.22 -3.38 3.56
CA ILE A 117 7.81 -3.50 3.21
C ILE A 117 7.17 -4.38 4.28
N GLU A 118 6.07 -3.92 4.84
CA GLU A 118 5.28 -4.60 5.86
C GLU A 118 4.02 -5.17 5.23
N LEU A 119 3.71 -6.42 5.53
CA LEU A 119 2.50 -7.10 5.07
C LEU A 119 1.76 -7.68 6.28
N THR A 120 0.47 -7.37 6.42
CA THR A 120 -0.35 -7.82 7.54
C THR A 120 -1.81 -7.99 7.12
N ASP A 121 -2.54 -8.82 7.84
CA ASP A 121 -4.00 -9.00 7.74
C ASP A 121 -4.78 -8.34 8.91
N ALA A 122 -4.07 -7.67 9.80
CA ALA A 122 -4.67 -6.96 10.93
C ALA A 122 -5.30 -5.60 10.53
N GLY A 123 -4.95 -5.07 9.35
CA GLY A 123 -5.31 -3.70 8.93
C GLY A 123 -4.25 -2.68 9.30
N ILE A 124 -4.58 -1.40 9.14
CA ILE A 124 -3.71 -0.26 9.44
C ILE A 124 -4.44 0.79 10.26
N LYS A 125 -3.69 1.54 11.05
CA LYS A 125 -4.20 2.73 11.74
C LYS A 125 -3.60 3.97 11.09
N ILE A 126 -4.47 4.84 10.57
CA ILE A 126 -4.05 6.11 9.96
C ILE A 126 -3.62 7.07 11.06
N TYR A 127 -2.37 7.50 11.00
CA TYR A 127 -1.73 8.26 12.08
C TYR A 127 -2.45 9.57 12.40
N HIS A 128 -2.69 10.42 11.39
CA HIS A 128 -3.23 11.76 11.61
C HIS A 128 -4.70 11.80 12.05
N SER A 129 -5.51 10.87 11.57
CA SER A 129 -6.93 10.80 11.92
C SER A 129 -7.24 9.85 13.07
N GLY A 130 -6.31 8.96 13.40
CA GLY A 130 -6.56 7.85 14.33
C GLY A 130 -7.54 6.80 13.80
N GLU A 131 -7.95 6.93 12.54
CA GLU A 131 -8.87 6.02 11.90
C GLU A 131 -8.24 4.63 11.73
N GLU A 132 -8.98 3.59 12.08
CA GLU A 132 -8.57 2.21 11.91
C GLU A 132 -9.23 1.62 10.67
N LEU A 133 -8.42 1.12 9.74
CA LEU A 133 -8.85 0.39 8.55
C LEU A 133 -8.53 -1.09 8.75
N SER A 134 -9.46 -1.81 9.33
CA SER A 134 -9.30 -3.22 9.72
C SER A 134 -10.50 -4.06 9.26
N PRO A 135 -10.44 -5.39 9.34
CA PRO A 135 -11.59 -6.24 9.04
C PRO A 135 -12.84 -5.87 9.84
N SER A 136 -12.69 -5.40 11.08
CA SER A 136 -13.81 -5.01 11.94
C SER A 136 -14.48 -3.71 11.50
N THR A 137 -13.72 -2.75 10.96
CA THR A 137 -14.24 -1.44 10.54
C THR A 137 -14.75 -1.45 9.09
N ILE A 138 -14.15 -2.26 8.23
CA ILE A 138 -14.52 -2.37 6.81
C ILE A 138 -15.61 -3.44 6.60
N GLY A 139 -15.70 -4.43 7.48
CA GLY A 139 -16.67 -5.52 7.38
C GLY A 139 -16.28 -6.62 6.40
N LEU A 140 -15.05 -6.62 5.90
CA LEU A 140 -14.47 -7.59 4.97
C LEU A 140 -13.05 -7.94 5.40
N PRO A 141 -12.49 -9.07 4.94
CA PRO A 141 -11.07 -9.35 5.07
C PRO A 141 -10.23 -8.22 4.48
N VAL A 142 -9.24 -7.78 5.25
CA VAL A 142 -8.31 -6.71 4.90
C VAL A 142 -6.91 -7.26 4.89
N ILE A 143 -6.16 -6.98 3.85
CA ILE A 143 -4.72 -7.21 3.77
C ILE A 143 -4.10 -5.84 3.55
N SER A 144 -3.00 -5.54 4.22
CA SER A 144 -2.36 -4.23 4.16
C SER A 144 -0.89 -4.35 3.80
N ILE A 145 -0.45 -3.52 2.87
CA ILE A 145 0.96 -3.31 2.54
C ILE A 145 1.33 -1.92 3.05
N GLY A 146 2.32 -1.86 3.93
CA GLY A 146 2.83 -0.62 4.49
C GLY A 146 4.31 -0.42 4.17
N ILE A 147 4.72 0.84 4.02
CA ILE A 147 6.13 1.23 4.00
C ILE A 147 6.32 2.30 5.06
N PRO A 148 7.21 2.09 6.04
CA PRO A 148 7.55 3.11 7.03
C PRO A 148 8.25 4.28 6.33
N ALA A 149 7.47 5.32 5.95
CA ALA A 149 7.96 6.48 5.20
C ALA A 149 8.28 7.68 6.09
N ALA A 150 7.89 7.61 7.36
CA ALA A 150 8.14 8.68 8.34
C ALA A 150 8.40 8.12 9.74
N ILE A 151 9.10 8.93 10.55
CA ILE A 151 9.37 8.70 11.98
C ILE A 151 9.09 9.99 12.75
N ARG A 152 8.54 9.89 13.96
CA ARG A 152 8.34 11.05 14.79
C ARG A 152 9.68 11.61 15.29
N VAL A 153 9.78 12.94 15.40
CA VAL A 153 10.98 13.59 15.95
C VAL A 153 11.28 13.05 17.34
N HIS A 154 10.27 12.90 18.19
CA HIS A 154 10.40 12.36 19.54
C HIS A 154 10.95 10.92 19.58
N ASP A 155 10.56 10.05 18.64
CA ASP A 155 11.06 8.67 18.58
C ASP A 155 12.54 8.62 18.12
N LEU A 156 12.97 9.61 17.33
CA LEU A 156 14.35 9.71 16.84
C LEU A 156 15.27 10.41 17.84
N ALA A 157 14.78 11.44 18.49
CA ALA A 157 15.53 12.32 19.39
C ALA A 157 14.67 12.73 20.61
N PRO A 158 14.56 11.86 21.63
CA PRO A 158 13.68 12.09 22.77
C PRO A 158 13.98 13.36 23.58
N ASP A 159 15.21 13.86 23.49
CA ASP A 159 15.65 15.07 24.21
C ASP A 159 15.28 16.38 23.48
N ILE A 160 14.72 16.28 22.27
CA ILE A 160 14.26 17.46 21.53
C ILE A 160 12.80 17.70 21.85
N GLU A 161 12.47 18.93 22.29
CA GLU A 161 11.08 19.36 22.40
C GLU A 161 10.47 19.47 21.00
N ALA A 162 9.61 18.52 20.66
CA ALA A 162 8.89 18.45 19.40
C ALA A 162 7.44 18.03 19.67
N SER A 163 6.52 18.49 18.85
CA SER A 163 5.15 18.02 18.95
C SER A 163 5.05 16.56 18.47
N ASP A 164 4.10 15.79 19.00
CA ASP A 164 3.83 14.42 18.56
C ASP A 164 3.46 14.32 17.07
N GLN A 165 3.13 15.44 16.45
CA GLN A 165 2.78 15.51 15.03
C GLN A 165 3.96 15.83 14.11
N GLU A 166 5.13 16.16 14.67
CA GLU A 166 6.32 16.46 13.87
C GLU A 166 6.96 15.18 13.37
N LEU A 167 6.94 15.02 12.05
CA LEU A 167 7.43 13.86 11.35
C LEU A 167 8.67 14.20 10.54
N LEU A 168 9.61 13.28 10.54
CA LEU A 168 10.79 13.31 9.69
C LEU A 168 10.73 12.17 8.67
N THR A 169 11.28 12.43 7.52
CA THR A 169 11.49 11.43 6.47
C THR A 169 12.89 11.58 5.86
N VAL A 170 13.26 10.70 4.95
CA VAL A 170 14.53 10.79 4.24
C VAL A 170 14.50 11.92 3.20
N SER A 171 15.66 12.52 2.92
CA SER A 171 15.77 13.63 1.96
C SER A 171 15.38 13.26 0.52
N ASP A 172 15.53 11.99 0.15
CA ASP A 172 15.24 11.43 -1.17
C ASP A 172 13.90 10.66 -1.22
N ILE A 173 12.94 11.06 -0.37
CA ILE A 173 11.64 10.39 -0.21
C ILE A 173 10.90 10.18 -1.54
N GLU A 174 11.02 11.10 -2.50
CA GLU A 174 10.39 10.96 -3.82
C GLU A 174 10.96 9.78 -4.61
N ALA A 175 12.25 9.51 -4.48
CA ALA A 175 12.88 8.34 -5.10
C ALA A 175 12.41 7.04 -4.42
N VAL A 176 12.29 7.07 -3.10
CA VAL A 176 11.74 5.95 -2.31
C VAL A 176 10.31 5.66 -2.74
N VAL A 177 9.44 6.66 -2.79
CA VAL A 177 8.03 6.52 -3.20
C VAL A 177 7.91 5.92 -4.60
N ARG A 178 8.71 6.44 -5.55
CA ARG A 178 8.71 5.93 -6.93
C ARG A 178 9.10 4.46 -7.00
N ARG A 179 10.15 4.07 -6.27
CA ARG A 179 10.64 2.68 -6.21
C ARG A 179 9.64 1.77 -5.51
N ALA A 180 9.17 2.17 -4.34
CA ALA A 180 8.23 1.41 -3.55
C ALA A 180 6.91 1.17 -4.29
N SER A 181 6.32 2.22 -4.85
CA SER A 181 5.07 2.13 -5.62
C SER A 181 5.21 1.24 -6.85
N LEU A 182 6.37 1.25 -7.53
CA LEU A 182 6.67 0.35 -8.64
C LEU A 182 6.70 -1.11 -8.18
N ILE A 183 7.46 -1.42 -7.13
CA ILE A 183 7.59 -2.79 -6.59
C ILE A 183 6.22 -3.33 -6.18
N ILE A 184 5.45 -2.55 -5.42
CA ILE A 184 4.15 -2.97 -4.91
C ILE A 184 3.16 -3.18 -6.07
N ALA A 185 3.10 -2.26 -7.02
CA ALA A 185 2.22 -2.38 -8.18
C ALA A 185 2.59 -3.61 -9.02
N CYS A 186 3.89 -3.84 -9.29
CA CYS A 186 4.36 -5.04 -9.98
C CYS A 186 3.96 -6.33 -9.26
N ALA A 187 4.13 -6.39 -7.93
CA ALA A 187 3.75 -7.56 -7.16
C ALA A 187 2.24 -7.83 -7.23
N ILE A 188 1.41 -6.79 -7.10
CA ILE A 188 -0.04 -6.89 -7.24
C ILE A 188 -0.42 -7.38 -8.65
N MET A 189 0.21 -6.82 -9.68
CA MET A 189 -0.05 -7.19 -11.08
C MET A 189 0.35 -8.64 -11.37
N ARG A 190 1.48 -9.12 -10.84
CA ARG A 190 1.92 -10.52 -11.00
C ARG A 190 0.98 -11.50 -10.30
N VAL A 191 0.46 -11.16 -9.13
CA VAL A 191 -0.56 -11.98 -8.45
C VAL A 191 -1.87 -11.97 -9.22
N ALA A 192 -2.28 -10.80 -9.74
CA ALA A 192 -3.53 -10.67 -10.49
C ALA A 192 -3.48 -11.31 -11.88
N TYR A 193 -2.33 -11.27 -12.54
CA TYR A 193 -2.12 -11.77 -13.89
C TYR A 193 -0.89 -12.69 -13.93
N PRO A 194 -1.03 -13.99 -13.53
CA PRO A 194 0.10 -14.90 -13.38
C PRO A 194 0.89 -15.18 -14.68
N GLU A 195 0.28 -14.93 -15.85
CA GLU A 195 0.91 -15.08 -17.16
C GLU A 195 1.69 -13.81 -17.60
N LEU A 196 1.66 -12.73 -16.78
CA LEU A 196 2.36 -11.50 -17.09
C LEU A 196 3.87 -11.72 -16.99
N ASP A 197 4.59 -11.42 -18.08
CA ASP A 197 6.05 -11.48 -18.10
C ASP A 197 6.63 -10.57 -17.01
N HIS A 198 7.61 -11.07 -16.28
CA HIS A 198 8.27 -10.37 -15.19
C HIS A 198 8.92 -9.06 -15.65
N SER A 199 9.57 -9.06 -16.82
CA SER A 199 10.16 -7.84 -17.40
C SER A 199 9.06 -6.86 -17.84
N ALA A 200 7.98 -7.34 -18.45
CA ALA A 200 6.86 -6.52 -18.86
C ALA A 200 6.15 -5.87 -17.66
N SER A 201 6.04 -6.57 -16.53
CA SER A 201 5.40 -6.03 -15.33
C SER A 201 6.11 -4.79 -14.80
N MET A 202 7.45 -4.77 -14.84
CA MET A 202 8.27 -3.63 -14.41
C MET A 202 8.23 -2.44 -15.39
N MET A 203 7.92 -2.70 -16.67
CA MET A 203 7.80 -1.64 -17.68
C MET A 203 6.40 -1.02 -17.73
N ILE A 204 5.40 -1.76 -17.29
CA ILE A 204 3.99 -1.35 -17.34
C ILE A 204 3.61 -0.59 -16.05
N ALA A 205 4.11 -1.01 -14.89
CA ALA A 205 3.85 -0.34 -13.61
C ALA A 205 4.70 0.91 -13.41
#